data_55b4c02e82be0e10dd5039c24732704c
#
_entry.id   55b4c02e82be0e10dd5039c24732704c
#
_cell.length_a   1.000
_cell.length_b   1.000
_cell.length_c   1.000
_cell.angle_alpha   90.00
_cell.angle_beta   90.00
_cell.angle_gamma   90.00
#
_symmetry.space_group_name_H-M   'P 1'
#
loop_
_entity.id
_entity.type
_entity.pdbx_description
1 polymer ?
#
loop_
_entity_poly.entity_id
_entity_poly.type
_entity_poly.pdbx_seq_one_letter_code
_entity_poly.pdbx_strand_id
1 'polypeptide(L)'
;MATFSLLDLSPIPEGGDAAVALRNSADLARHAERWGYRRFWLAEHHNMPGIASAATAVVIGHVAAATSTIRVGAGGIMLPNHAPLVIAEQFGTLATLFPGRIDLGLGRAPGTDQRTSRALRRNLDGDVNAFPRDVVELQQYFAAPADQRVRAVPGMGLDVPIWILGSSLFGAQLAAALGLPYAFASHFAPALLMDAVAIYRSRFEPSAQCAKPYVMAGLNVFAADTEETARLLRTSAQQAILSLRRGRPGKLPPPVADFEDRLSPLDREILDQAQSCSVVGPPGRIRDGVAAFVERTRADEVMIVSHIFDHTARLRSLEITAEQAIARPIGV
;
A
#
# COMPACT_ATOMS: atom_id res chain seq x y z
N MET A 1 1.07 -0.18 -21.23
CA MET A 1 2.24 -0.09 -20.35
C MET A 1 1.75 0.04 -18.92
N ALA A 2 2.30 -0.71 -17.98
CA ALA A 2 1.96 -0.60 -16.56
C ALA A 2 2.48 0.74 -16.00
N THR A 3 1.75 1.33 -15.06
CA THR A 3 2.19 2.48 -14.27
C THR A 3 2.82 2.01 -12.95
N PHE A 4 3.63 2.87 -12.31
CA PHE A 4 4.33 2.52 -11.09
C PHE A 4 4.02 3.52 -9.98
N SER A 5 3.78 3.00 -8.80
CA SER A 5 3.40 3.74 -7.59
C SER A 5 4.16 3.22 -6.38
N LEU A 6 4.19 3.97 -5.28
CA LEU A 6 4.87 3.60 -4.05
C LEU A 6 3.89 3.41 -2.90
N LEU A 7 4.14 2.39 -2.08
CA LEU A 7 3.53 2.21 -0.77
C LEU A 7 4.57 2.45 0.32
N ASP A 8 4.25 3.33 1.23
CA ASP A 8 5.06 3.63 2.39
C ASP A 8 4.30 3.36 3.70
N LEU A 9 4.98 2.75 4.65
CA LEU A 9 4.47 2.51 5.99
C LEU A 9 5.08 3.49 7.01
N SER A 10 5.84 4.47 6.56
CA SER A 10 6.66 5.34 7.42
C SER A 10 7.48 4.51 8.42
N PRO A 11 8.38 3.62 7.94
CA PRO A 11 9.09 2.69 8.80
C PRO A 11 9.98 3.42 9.80
N ILE A 12 9.88 3.02 11.06
CA ILE A 12 10.74 3.52 12.16
C ILE A 12 11.90 2.54 12.27
N PRO A 13 13.14 2.92 11.89
CA PRO A 13 14.31 2.08 12.05
C PRO A 13 14.74 1.96 13.52
N GLU A 14 15.41 0.88 13.88
CA GLU A 14 16.09 0.76 15.18
C GLU A 14 17.06 1.92 15.36
N GLY A 15 17.10 2.50 16.56
CA GLY A 15 17.86 3.72 16.84
C GLY A 15 17.18 5.02 16.38
N GLY A 16 16.12 4.95 15.56
CA GLY A 16 15.33 6.09 15.08
C GLY A 16 14.01 6.29 15.86
N ASP A 17 13.27 7.32 15.47
CA ASP A 17 11.99 7.70 16.04
C ASP A 17 10.93 7.97 14.95
N ALA A 18 9.67 8.18 15.38
CA ALA A 18 8.56 8.47 14.48
C ALA A 18 8.73 9.81 13.73
N ALA A 19 9.39 10.81 14.34
CA ALA A 19 9.60 12.10 13.69
C ALA A 19 10.56 11.98 12.50
N VAL A 20 11.60 11.17 12.63
CA VAL A 20 12.52 10.84 11.53
C VAL A 20 11.76 10.07 10.45
N ALA A 21 10.98 9.05 10.80
CA ALA A 21 10.22 8.25 9.84
C ALA A 21 9.24 9.11 9.02
N LEU A 22 8.50 10.01 9.64
CA LEU A 22 7.56 10.91 8.97
C LEU A 22 8.26 11.92 8.04
N ARG A 23 9.41 12.48 8.47
CA ARG A 23 10.24 13.33 7.59
C ARG A 23 10.76 12.53 6.37
N ASN A 24 11.21 11.31 6.59
CA ASN A 24 11.67 10.43 5.50
C ASN A 24 10.55 10.08 4.52
N SER A 25 9.30 9.90 4.99
CA SER A 25 8.14 9.70 4.11
C SER A 25 7.87 10.91 3.22
N ALA A 26 7.90 12.12 3.76
CA ALA A 26 7.74 13.34 2.98
C ALA A 26 8.91 13.57 2.01
N ASP A 27 10.14 13.26 2.40
CA ASP A 27 11.31 13.34 1.55
C ASP A 27 11.25 12.32 0.41
N LEU A 28 10.92 11.07 0.72
CA LEU A 28 10.72 10.02 -0.28
C LEU A 28 9.62 10.39 -1.28
N ALA A 29 8.51 10.98 -0.83
CA ALA A 29 7.42 11.39 -1.72
C ALA A 29 7.86 12.47 -2.72
N ARG A 30 8.69 13.45 -2.30
CA ARG A 30 9.28 14.45 -3.20
C ARG A 30 10.19 13.81 -4.25
N HIS A 31 10.98 12.81 -3.86
CA HIS A 31 11.81 12.05 -4.77
C HIS A 31 10.96 11.23 -5.75
N ALA A 32 9.96 10.52 -5.25
CA ALA A 32 9.03 9.73 -6.06
C ALA A 32 8.32 10.58 -7.13
N GLU A 33 7.89 11.80 -6.76
CA GLU A 33 7.32 12.76 -7.69
C GLU A 33 8.30 13.12 -8.82
N ARG A 34 9.55 13.43 -8.50
CA ARG A 34 10.59 13.73 -9.50
C ARG A 34 10.94 12.55 -10.40
N TRP A 35 10.90 11.33 -9.87
CA TRP A 35 11.17 10.11 -10.64
C TRP A 35 9.99 9.64 -11.48
N GLY A 36 8.81 10.28 -11.39
CA GLY A 36 7.64 9.99 -12.21
C GLY A 36 6.77 8.85 -11.69
N TYR A 37 6.87 8.49 -10.40
CA TYR A 37 5.88 7.61 -9.78
C TYR A 37 4.51 8.29 -9.79
N ARG A 38 3.46 7.52 -10.08
CA ARG A 38 2.10 8.03 -10.22
C ARG A 38 1.46 8.38 -8.88
N ARG A 39 1.67 7.51 -7.86
CA ARG A 39 1.05 7.64 -6.55
C ARG A 39 2.04 7.35 -5.43
N PHE A 40 1.79 7.96 -4.30
CA PHE A 40 2.43 7.67 -3.02
C PHE A 40 1.35 7.35 -2.00
N TRP A 41 1.20 6.08 -1.64
CA TRP A 41 0.20 5.64 -0.68
C TRP A 41 0.81 5.30 0.66
N LEU A 42 0.02 5.55 1.72
CA LEU A 42 0.36 5.27 3.11
C LEU A 42 -0.55 4.20 3.67
N ALA A 43 0.00 3.23 4.41
CA ALA A 43 -0.78 2.15 5.01
C ALA A 43 -1.15 2.44 6.45
N GLU A 44 -2.38 2.04 6.86
CA GLU A 44 -2.84 2.11 8.24
C GLU A 44 -2.46 0.84 9.00
N HIS A 45 -1.65 1.00 10.06
CA HIS A 45 -1.35 -0.06 11.02
C HIS A 45 -1.33 0.50 12.42
N HIS A 46 -1.97 -0.20 13.36
CA HIS A 46 -2.06 0.20 14.75
C HIS A 46 -1.26 -0.73 15.65
N ASN A 47 -0.78 -0.19 16.79
CA ASN A 47 0.02 -0.92 17.77
C ASN A 47 1.27 -1.62 17.19
N MET A 48 1.89 -1.00 16.18
CA MET A 48 3.10 -1.49 15.51
C MET A 48 4.25 -0.54 15.82
N PRO A 49 5.22 -0.91 16.68
CA PRO A 49 6.32 0.00 17.08
C PRO A 49 7.20 0.47 15.93
N GLY A 50 7.21 -0.27 14.82
CA GLY A 50 8.01 0.02 13.64
C GLY A 50 7.29 0.82 12.54
N ILE A 51 6.06 1.30 12.78
CA ILE A 51 5.24 1.97 11.75
C ILE A 51 4.69 3.29 12.31
N ALA A 52 4.97 4.42 11.63
CA ALA A 52 4.53 5.74 12.07
C ALA A 52 3.24 6.24 11.40
N SER A 53 2.65 5.50 10.45
CA SER A 53 1.52 5.94 9.64
C SER A 53 0.13 5.57 10.18
N ALA A 54 0.01 5.28 11.49
CA ALA A 54 -1.27 4.88 12.11
C ALA A 54 -2.39 5.90 11.92
N ALA A 55 -2.10 7.21 12.08
CA ALA A 55 -3.03 8.30 11.78
C ALA A 55 -2.96 8.66 10.29
N THR A 56 -3.36 7.74 9.43
CA THR A 56 -3.05 7.73 7.99
C THR A 56 -3.51 9.01 7.28
N ALA A 57 -4.72 9.51 7.54
CA ALA A 57 -5.23 10.75 6.93
C ALA A 57 -4.37 11.98 7.29
N VAL A 58 -3.83 12.04 8.53
CA VAL A 58 -2.93 13.12 8.96
C VAL A 58 -1.60 13.05 8.21
N VAL A 59 -1.04 11.84 8.07
CA VAL A 59 0.23 11.64 7.34
C VAL A 59 0.06 11.90 5.84
N ILE A 60 -1.09 11.54 5.25
CA ILE A 60 -1.45 11.90 3.86
C ILE A 60 -1.42 13.42 3.69
N GLY A 61 -2.03 14.19 4.59
CA GLY A 61 -2.02 15.65 4.54
C GLY A 61 -0.60 16.22 4.62
N HIS A 62 0.25 15.67 5.49
CA HIS A 62 1.65 16.06 5.60
C HIS A 62 2.45 15.80 4.31
N VAL A 63 2.29 14.63 3.71
CA VAL A 63 2.97 14.26 2.46
C VAL A 63 2.43 15.05 1.27
N ALA A 64 1.11 15.23 1.18
CA ALA A 64 0.49 15.99 0.10
C ALA A 64 0.90 17.48 0.12
N ALA A 65 1.08 18.06 1.31
CA ALA A 65 1.60 19.42 1.45
C ALA A 65 3.09 19.55 1.09
N ALA A 66 3.84 18.46 1.14
CA ALA A 66 5.26 18.43 0.79
C ALA A 66 5.53 18.16 -0.70
N THR A 67 4.49 17.88 -1.50
CA THR A 67 4.55 17.50 -2.92
C THR A 67 3.56 18.35 -3.74
N SER A 68 3.66 18.34 -5.07
CA SER A 68 2.88 19.23 -5.93
C SER A 68 1.95 18.50 -6.92
N THR A 69 2.36 17.37 -7.47
CA THR A 69 1.68 16.69 -8.59
C THR A 69 1.38 15.22 -8.35
N ILE A 70 2.22 14.52 -7.61
CA ILE A 70 2.02 13.11 -7.29
C ILE A 70 0.70 12.92 -6.52
N ARG A 71 -0.06 11.88 -6.89
CA ARG A 71 -1.25 11.52 -6.12
C ARG A 71 -0.84 10.92 -4.78
N VAL A 72 -1.52 11.32 -3.71
CA VAL A 72 -1.27 10.80 -2.36
C VAL A 72 -2.53 10.14 -1.85
N GLY A 73 -2.42 9.01 -1.15
CA GLY A 73 -3.61 8.32 -0.70
C GLY A 73 -3.36 7.24 0.37
N ALA A 74 -4.41 6.52 0.67
CA ALA A 74 -4.36 5.40 1.60
C ALA A 74 -4.20 4.07 0.87
N GLY A 75 -3.26 3.28 1.32
CA GLY A 75 -3.04 1.93 0.83
C GLY A 75 -3.07 0.85 1.92
N GLY A 76 -4.15 0.85 2.78
CA GLY A 76 -5.43 1.55 2.81
C GLY A 76 -5.86 1.99 4.21
N ILE A 77 -7.00 2.65 4.24
CA ILE A 77 -7.77 2.83 5.47
C ILE A 77 -8.44 1.50 5.82
N MET A 78 -8.27 1.06 7.05
CA MET A 78 -8.94 -0.14 7.58
C MET A 78 -10.35 0.24 8.00
N LEU A 79 -11.25 0.38 7.02
CA LEU A 79 -12.59 0.96 7.18
C LEU A 79 -13.37 0.39 8.37
N PRO A 80 -13.30 -0.92 8.69
CA PRO A 80 -13.97 -1.43 9.87
C PRO A 80 -13.51 -0.81 11.21
N ASN A 81 -12.43 -0.07 11.29
CA ASN A 81 -12.01 0.65 12.50
C ASN A 81 -12.64 2.05 12.62
N HIS A 82 -13.37 2.52 11.60
CA HIS A 82 -13.83 3.89 11.45
C HIS A 82 -15.33 3.97 11.15
N ALA A 83 -15.94 5.11 11.48
CA ALA A 83 -17.25 5.45 10.95
C ALA A 83 -17.10 5.97 9.49
N PRO A 84 -17.87 5.47 8.52
CA PRO A 84 -17.79 5.92 7.12
C PRO A 84 -17.90 7.45 6.95
N LEU A 85 -18.77 8.10 7.74
CA LEU A 85 -18.90 9.56 7.73
C LEU A 85 -17.57 10.27 8.06
N VAL A 86 -16.86 9.82 9.11
CA VAL A 86 -15.59 10.43 9.51
C VAL A 86 -14.53 10.28 8.41
N ILE A 87 -14.48 9.13 7.74
CA ILE A 87 -13.58 8.92 6.61
C ILE A 87 -13.97 9.81 5.42
N ALA A 88 -15.25 9.95 5.12
CA ALA A 88 -15.73 10.87 4.07
C ALA A 88 -15.34 12.33 4.37
N GLU A 89 -15.47 12.78 5.62
CA GLU A 89 -15.06 14.12 6.04
C GLU A 89 -13.53 14.33 5.95
N GLN A 90 -12.73 13.36 6.42
CA GLN A 90 -11.27 13.43 6.36
C GLN A 90 -10.76 13.48 4.93
N PHE A 91 -11.21 12.55 4.07
CA PHE A 91 -10.77 12.49 2.68
C PHE A 91 -11.38 13.58 1.82
N GLY A 92 -12.58 14.05 2.15
CA GLY A 92 -13.18 15.24 1.59
C GLY A 92 -12.38 16.50 1.90
N THR A 93 -11.92 16.65 3.15
CA THR A 93 -11.02 17.74 3.54
C THR A 93 -9.70 17.68 2.79
N LEU A 94 -9.08 16.49 2.72
CA LEU A 94 -7.84 16.30 1.95
C LEU A 94 -8.04 16.64 0.47
N ALA A 95 -9.12 16.17 -0.15
CA ALA A 95 -9.40 16.44 -1.57
C ALA A 95 -9.71 17.92 -1.83
N THR A 96 -10.29 18.63 -0.88
CA THR A 96 -10.49 20.09 -0.93
C THR A 96 -9.17 20.84 -0.86
N LEU A 97 -8.26 20.42 0.04
CA LEU A 97 -6.93 21.03 0.19
C LEU A 97 -5.99 20.70 -0.98
N PHE A 98 -6.12 19.50 -1.56
CA PHE A 98 -5.26 18.98 -2.61
C PHE A 98 -6.08 18.45 -3.81
N PRO A 99 -6.74 19.32 -4.58
CA PRO A 99 -7.67 18.94 -5.64
C PRO A 99 -7.05 17.99 -6.66
N GLY A 100 -7.78 16.92 -7.00
CA GLY A 100 -7.37 15.95 -8.02
C GLY A 100 -6.23 14.99 -7.60
N ARG A 101 -5.70 15.10 -6.38
CA ARG A 101 -4.51 14.35 -5.95
C ARG A 101 -4.76 13.27 -4.90
N ILE A 102 -5.94 13.16 -4.35
CA ILE A 102 -6.22 12.26 -3.24
C ILE A 102 -6.86 10.96 -3.71
N ASP A 103 -6.38 9.83 -3.18
CA ASP A 103 -6.94 8.50 -3.39
C ASP A 103 -7.37 7.88 -2.04
N LEU A 104 -8.48 7.15 -2.04
CA LEU A 104 -8.97 6.45 -0.86
C LEU A 104 -9.00 4.93 -1.10
N GLY A 105 -7.96 4.25 -0.66
CA GLY A 105 -7.93 2.79 -0.65
C GLY A 105 -8.54 2.25 0.65
N LEU A 106 -9.41 1.24 0.55
CA LEU A 106 -10.16 0.66 1.67
C LEU A 106 -9.78 -0.80 1.90
N GLY A 107 -9.39 -1.15 3.12
CA GLY A 107 -9.11 -2.50 3.58
C GLY A 107 -10.18 -3.01 4.55
N ARG A 108 -10.46 -4.33 4.48
CA ARG A 108 -11.40 -5.00 5.39
C ARG A 108 -10.74 -5.44 6.69
N ALA A 109 -9.46 -5.82 6.64
CA ALA A 109 -8.74 -6.29 7.81
C ALA A 109 -8.58 -5.17 8.86
N PRO A 110 -8.55 -5.48 10.16
CA PRO A 110 -8.38 -4.45 11.19
C PRO A 110 -6.97 -3.83 11.21
N GLY A 111 -6.00 -4.37 10.46
CA GLY A 111 -4.62 -3.88 10.43
C GLY A 111 -3.87 -3.99 11.76
N THR A 112 -4.35 -4.86 12.68
CA THR A 112 -3.82 -4.97 14.05
C THR A 112 -4.28 -6.25 14.75
N ASP A 113 -3.85 -6.46 16.01
CA ASP A 113 -4.30 -7.55 16.88
C ASP A 113 -5.69 -7.30 17.52
N GLN A 114 -6.28 -8.33 18.10
CA GLN A 114 -7.62 -8.26 18.70
C GLN A 114 -7.74 -7.25 19.86
N ARG A 115 -6.70 -7.06 20.66
CA ARG A 115 -6.74 -6.11 21.79
C ARG A 115 -6.78 -4.70 21.29
N THR A 116 -6.00 -4.40 20.29
CA THR A 116 -5.95 -3.10 19.61
C THR A 116 -7.23 -2.83 18.86
N SER A 117 -7.81 -3.83 18.17
CA SER A 117 -9.12 -3.69 17.53
C SER A 117 -10.22 -3.31 18.53
N ARG A 118 -10.19 -3.88 19.74
CA ARG A 118 -11.12 -3.47 20.82
C ARG A 118 -10.90 -2.03 21.30
N ALA A 119 -9.63 -1.59 21.35
CA ALA A 119 -9.31 -0.22 21.74
C ALA A 119 -9.76 0.82 20.69
N LEU A 120 -9.72 0.46 19.42
CA LEU A 120 -10.16 1.31 18.29
C LEU A 120 -11.70 1.39 18.20
N ARG A 121 -12.40 0.32 18.54
CA ARG A 121 -13.86 0.24 18.46
C ARG A 121 -14.48 0.26 19.85
N ARG A 122 -15.28 1.27 20.13
CA ARG A 122 -16.06 1.34 21.38
C ARG A 122 -17.31 0.45 21.33
N ASN A 123 -17.84 0.17 20.14
CA ASN A 123 -18.96 -0.76 19.95
C ASN A 123 -18.46 -2.08 19.38
N LEU A 124 -18.44 -3.14 20.20
CA LEU A 124 -17.96 -4.48 19.82
C LEU A 124 -19.03 -5.30 19.06
N ASP A 125 -20.27 -4.84 19.00
CA ASP A 125 -21.37 -5.50 18.28
C ASP A 125 -21.31 -5.23 16.76
N GLY A 126 -20.26 -4.55 16.29
CA GLY A 126 -20.03 -4.28 14.88
C GLY A 126 -19.86 -5.59 14.07
N ASP A 127 -20.78 -5.80 13.15
CA ASP A 127 -20.75 -6.91 12.20
C ASP A 127 -19.50 -6.80 11.30
N VAL A 128 -18.56 -7.74 11.42
CA VAL A 128 -17.39 -7.81 10.54
C VAL A 128 -17.74 -8.00 9.06
N ASN A 129 -19.00 -8.38 8.78
CA ASN A 129 -19.56 -8.48 7.44
C ASN A 129 -20.17 -7.15 6.95
N ALA A 130 -20.14 -6.08 7.76
CA ALA A 130 -20.64 -4.77 7.37
C ALA A 130 -19.79 -4.07 6.30
N PHE A 131 -18.53 -4.48 6.09
CA PHE A 131 -17.60 -3.81 5.19
C PHE A 131 -18.18 -3.45 3.81
N PRO A 132 -18.93 -4.32 3.09
CA PRO A 132 -19.55 -3.92 1.83
C PRO A 132 -20.57 -2.80 1.98
N ARG A 133 -21.36 -2.80 3.06
CA ARG A 133 -22.34 -1.73 3.36
C ARG A 133 -21.64 -0.42 3.69
N ASP A 134 -20.57 -0.49 4.48
CA ASP A 134 -19.78 0.67 4.87
C ASP A 134 -19.11 1.33 3.64
N VAL A 135 -18.67 0.52 2.66
CA VAL A 135 -18.14 1.03 1.37
C VAL A 135 -19.23 1.74 0.59
N VAL A 136 -20.42 1.17 0.48
CA VAL A 136 -21.55 1.79 -0.22
C VAL A 136 -22.01 3.06 0.49
N GLU A 137 -22.09 3.05 1.82
CA GLU A 137 -22.40 4.25 2.63
C GLU A 137 -21.38 5.37 2.36
N LEU A 138 -20.10 5.04 2.33
CA LEU A 138 -19.03 5.99 2.04
C LEU A 138 -19.16 6.59 0.62
N GLN A 139 -19.49 5.75 -0.38
CA GLN A 139 -19.78 6.24 -1.74
C GLN A 139 -20.97 7.21 -1.76
N GLN A 140 -22.02 6.95 -0.98
CA GLN A 140 -23.19 7.83 -0.87
C GLN A 140 -22.81 9.19 -0.26
N TYR A 141 -21.93 9.24 0.75
CA TYR A 141 -21.45 10.52 1.30
C TYR A 141 -20.74 11.38 0.28
N PHE A 142 -19.96 10.80 -0.64
CA PHE A 142 -19.32 11.56 -1.71
C PHE A 142 -20.30 11.91 -2.85
N ALA A 143 -21.22 11.01 -3.21
CA ALA A 143 -22.20 11.27 -4.28
C ALA A 143 -23.22 12.35 -3.91
N ALA A 144 -23.49 12.54 -2.60
CA ALA A 144 -24.38 13.56 -2.05
C ALA A 144 -25.78 13.61 -2.69
N PRO A 145 -26.58 12.52 -2.65
CA PRO A 145 -27.91 12.54 -3.18
C PRO A 145 -28.77 13.61 -2.49
N ALA A 146 -29.74 14.18 -3.22
CA ALA A 146 -30.49 15.38 -2.78
C ALA A 146 -31.27 15.18 -1.48
N ASP A 147 -31.69 13.94 -1.16
CA ASP A 147 -32.47 13.57 0.02
C ASP A 147 -31.59 13.15 1.22
N GLN A 148 -30.29 13.19 1.10
CA GLN A 148 -29.35 12.80 2.16
C GLN A 148 -29.43 13.76 3.35
N ARG A 149 -29.86 13.24 4.50
CA ARG A 149 -30.00 14.02 5.74
C ARG A 149 -28.67 14.26 6.46
N VAL A 150 -27.78 13.28 6.47
CA VAL A 150 -26.45 13.39 7.08
C VAL A 150 -25.44 13.64 5.95
N ARG A 151 -24.67 14.71 6.05
CA ARG A 151 -23.78 15.18 4.99
C ARG A 151 -22.32 15.18 5.44
N ALA A 152 -21.44 14.65 4.61
CA ALA A 152 -20.01 14.74 4.83
C ALA A 152 -19.48 16.08 4.30
N VAL A 153 -19.22 17.04 5.19
CA VAL A 153 -18.70 18.35 4.80
C VAL A 153 -17.19 18.41 5.13
N PRO A 154 -16.31 18.77 4.18
CA PRO A 154 -16.57 19.30 2.82
C PRO A 154 -16.61 18.23 1.71
N GLY A 155 -16.63 16.92 2.02
CA GLY A 155 -16.48 15.81 1.05
C GLY A 155 -17.61 15.65 0.04
N MET A 156 -18.77 16.18 0.35
CA MET A 156 -19.99 16.06 -0.45
C MET A 156 -19.82 16.61 -1.87
N GLY A 157 -20.10 15.77 -2.88
CA GLY A 157 -19.98 16.14 -4.29
C GLY A 157 -18.53 16.15 -4.84
N LEU A 158 -17.56 15.70 -4.04
CA LEU A 158 -16.16 15.59 -4.51
C LEU A 158 -15.89 14.21 -5.12
N ASP A 159 -15.13 14.23 -6.23
CA ASP A 159 -14.64 13.00 -6.86
C ASP A 159 -13.36 12.52 -6.14
N VAL A 160 -13.54 11.66 -5.14
CA VAL A 160 -12.44 10.98 -4.43
C VAL A 160 -12.41 9.53 -4.90
N PRO A 161 -11.42 9.12 -5.73
CA PRO A 161 -11.34 7.75 -6.23
C PRO A 161 -11.22 6.74 -5.10
N ILE A 162 -12.18 5.81 -5.02
CA ILE A 162 -12.21 4.72 -4.05
C ILE A 162 -11.59 3.47 -4.67
N TRP A 163 -10.76 2.78 -3.90
CA TRP A 163 -10.13 1.52 -4.25
C TRP A 163 -10.47 0.45 -3.22
N ILE A 164 -10.65 -0.79 -3.65
CA ILE A 164 -10.72 -1.92 -2.72
C ILE A 164 -9.35 -2.59 -2.64
N LEU A 165 -8.83 -2.73 -1.42
CA LEU A 165 -7.58 -3.41 -1.13
C LEU A 165 -7.83 -4.75 -0.46
N GLY A 166 -6.97 -5.72 -0.76
CA GLY A 166 -7.01 -7.00 -0.09
C GLY A 166 -5.91 -7.96 -0.51
N SER A 167 -5.86 -9.09 0.19
CA SER A 167 -4.99 -10.23 -0.10
C SER A 167 -5.79 -11.54 -0.20
N SER A 168 -7.10 -11.44 -0.41
CA SER A 168 -8.02 -12.57 -0.48
C SER A 168 -9.00 -12.43 -1.64
N LEU A 169 -9.70 -13.52 -1.98
CA LEU A 169 -10.69 -13.52 -3.05
C LEU A 169 -11.91 -12.63 -2.76
N PHE A 170 -12.22 -12.41 -1.48
CA PHE A 170 -13.35 -11.55 -1.09
C PHE A 170 -13.20 -10.10 -1.60
N GLY A 171 -12.02 -9.50 -1.44
CA GLY A 171 -11.75 -8.14 -1.93
C GLY A 171 -11.90 -8.03 -3.45
N ALA A 172 -11.45 -9.06 -4.18
CA ALA A 172 -11.59 -9.14 -5.62
C ALA A 172 -13.06 -9.19 -6.07
N GLN A 173 -13.87 -10.02 -5.41
CA GLN A 173 -15.32 -10.13 -5.68
C GLN A 173 -16.05 -8.83 -5.38
N LEU A 174 -15.76 -8.20 -4.25
CA LEU A 174 -16.40 -6.94 -3.87
C LEU A 174 -16.02 -5.80 -4.84
N ALA A 175 -14.74 -5.66 -5.17
CA ALA A 175 -14.28 -4.66 -6.13
C ALA A 175 -14.94 -4.85 -7.49
N ALA A 176 -15.05 -6.10 -7.96
CA ALA A 176 -15.70 -6.43 -9.22
C ALA A 176 -17.19 -6.06 -9.21
N ALA A 177 -17.94 -6.43 -8.17
CA ALA A 177 -19.38 -6.15 -8.05
C ALA A 177 -19.69 -4.65 -7.91
N LEU A 178 -18.78 -3.86 -7.29
CA LEU A 178 -18.94 -2.42 -7.15
C LEU A 178 -18.35 -1.62 -8.32
N GLY A 179 -17.72 -2.27 -9.29
CA GLY A 179 -17.04 -1.59 -10.41
C GLY A 179 -15.91 -0.68 -9.95
N LEU A 180 -15.19 -1.06 -8.89
CA LEU A 180 -14.09 -0.28 -8.33
C LEU A 180 -12.73 -0.86 -8.72
N PRO A 181 -11.66 -0.03 -8.83
CA PRO A 181 -10.32 -0.52 -9.03
C PRO A 181 -9.86 -1.37 -7.84
N TYR A 182 -9.07 -2.39 -8.12
CA TYR A 182 -8.65 -3.38 -7.14
C TYR A 182 -7.14 -3.37 -6.95
N ALA A 183 -6.69 -3.30 -5.68
CA ALA A 183 -5.29 -3.38 -5.30
C ALA A 183 -5.03 -4.65 -4.48
N PHE A 184 -4.17 -5.54 -5.00
CA PHE A 184 -3.81 -6.79 -4.31
C PHE A 184 -2.47 -6.63 -3.58
N ALA A 185 -2.45 -6.93 -2.29
CA ALA A 185 -1.27 -6.81 -1.42
C ALA A 185 -0.29 -7.99 -1.60
N SER A 186 0.14 -8.28 -2.84
CA SER A 186 1.03 -9.41 -3.14
C SER A 186 2.44 -9.27 -2.55
N HIS A 187 2.87 -8.07 -2.23
CA HIS A 187 4.11 -7.81 -1.50
C HIS A 187 4.11 -8.38 -0.06
N PHE A 188 2.93 -8.67 0.48
CA PHE A 188 2.73 -9.17 1.85
C PHE A 188 2.13 -10.57 1.89
N ALA A 189 1.14 -10.87 1.03
CA ALA A 189 0.42 -12.13 0.99
C ALA A 189 0.19 -12.58 -0.47
N PRO A 190 1.21 -13.11 -1.15
CA PRO A 190 1.21 -13.35 -2.59
C PRO A 190 0.35 -14.55 -3.06
N ALA A 191 0.05 -15.49 -2.17
CA ALA A 191 -0.48 -16.83 -2.53
C ALA A 191 -1.71 -16.82 -3.45
N LEU A 192 -2.66 -15.89 -3.24
CA LEU A 192 -3.92 -15.83 -3.97
C LEU A 192 -3.94 -14.76 -5.09
N LEU A 193 -2.78 -14.17 -5.43
CA LEU A 193 -2.71 -13.07 -6.39
C LEU A 193 -3.40 -13.39 -7.72
N MET A 194 -3.02 -14.50 -8.34
CA MET A 194 -3.50 -14.82 -9.69
C MET A 194 -4.99 -15.18 -9.71
N ASP A 195 -5.45 -15.92 -8.70
CA ASP A 195 -6.88 -16.27 -8.57
C ASP A 195 -7.74 -15.03 -8.32
N ALA A 196 -7.27 -14.13 -7.46
CA ALA A 196 -7.95 -12.87 -7.17
C ALA A 196 -8.06 -11.98 -8.42
N VAL A 197 -6.98 -11.85 -9.18
CA VAL A 197 -6.97 -11.08 -10.45
C VAL A 197 -7.90 -11.70 -11.48
N ALA A 198 -7.91 -13.03 -11.61
CA ALA A 198 -8.81 -13.73 -12.54
C ALA A 198 -10.28 -13.53 -12.16
N ILE A 199 -10.62 -13.68 -10.87
CA ILE A 199 -11.98 -13.46 -10.36
C ILE A 199 -12.41 -12.00 -10.57
N TYR A 200 -11.57 -11.04 -10.22
CA TYR A 200 -11.86 -9.62 -10.39
C TYR A 200 -12.20 -9.30 -11.86
N ARG A 201 -11.33 -9.71 -12.79
CA ARG A 201 -11.52 -9.42 -14.21
C ARG A 201 -12.73 -10.10 -14.81
N SER A 202 -12.99 -11.36 -14.45
CA SER A 202 -14.10 -12.15 -15.00
C SER A 202 -15.48 -11.72 -14.50
N ARG A 203 -15.54 -11.06 -13.32
CA ARG A 203 -16.81 -10.67 -12.68
C ARG A 203 -16.99 -9.16 -12.61
N PHE A 204 -16.13 -8.39 -13.26
CA PHE A 204 -16.16 -6.92 -13.17
C PHE A 204 -17.43 -6.35 -13.81
N GLU A 205 -18.14 -5.53 -13.03
CA GLU A 205 -19.30 -4.76 -13.49
C GLU A 205 -18.88 -3.29 -13.63
N PRO A 206 -19.04 -2.66 -14.81
CA PRO A 206 -18.67 -1.25 -15.00
C PRO A 206 -19.44 -0.31 -14.08
N SER A 207 -18.76 0.74 -13.61
CA SER A 207 -19.34 1.80 -12.81
C SER A 207 -19.02 3.18 -13.39
N ALA A 208 -19.58 4.23 -12.78
CA ALA A 208 -19.24 5.63 -13.12
C ALA A 208 -17.74 5.93 -12.88
N GLN A 209 -17.13 5.31 -11.88
CA GLN A 209 -15.71 5.50 -11.58
C GLN A 209 -14.79 4.70 -12.50
N CYS A 210 -15.19 3.53 -12.94
CA CYS A 210 -14.32 2.60 -13.65
C CYS A 210 -15.11 1.85 -14.76
N ALA A 211 -14.85 2.19 -16.01
CA ALA A 211 -15.52 1.58 -17.16
C ALA A 211 -15.01 0.18 -17.52
N LYS A 212 -13.82 -0.20 -17.04
CA LYS A 212 -13.17 -1.48 -17.26
C LYS A 212 -12.31 -1.87 -16.04
N PRO A 213 -12.00 -3.16 -15.84
CA PRO A 213 -11.17 -3.60 -14.72
C PRO A 213 -9.84 -2.86 -14.67
N TYR A 214 -9.41 -2.44 -13.48
CA TYR A 214 -8.11 -1.85 -13.23
C TYR A 214 -7.46 -2.54 -12.03
N VAL A 215 -6.35 -3.23 -12.28
CA VAL A 215 -5.62 -4.04 -11.28
C VAL A 215 -4.32 -3.37 -10.90
N MET A 216 -4.13 -3.16 -9.60
CA MET A 216 -2.86 -2.83 -9.00
C MET A 216 -2.32 -4.03 -8.22
N ALA A 217 -1.03 -4.37 -8.39
CA ALA A 217 -0.39 -5.47 -7.66
C ALA A 217 0.86 -4.99 -6.92
N GLY A 218 1.02 -5.42 -5.66
CA GLY A 218 2.16 -5.06 -4.83
C GLY A 218 3.41 -5.87 -5.15
N LEU A 219 4.58 -5.22 -5.24
CA LEU A 219 5.86 -5.85 -5.51
C LEU A 219 6.93 -5.28 -4.57
N ASN A 220 7.62 -6.16 -3.83
CA ASN A 220 8.80 -5.73 -3.08
C ASN A 220 9.99 -5.55 -4.02
N VAL A 221 10.71 -4.44 -3.87
CA VAL A 221 11.93 -4.21 -4.63
C VAL A 221 13.07 -3.80 -3.71
N PHE A 222 14.20 -4.47 -3.87
CA PHE A 222 15.47 -4.18 -3.18
C PHE A 222 16.55 -4.05 -4.25
N ALA A 223 16.71 -2.82 -4.76
CA ALA A 223 17.70 -2.50 -5.78
C ALA A 223 18.95 -1.86 -5.17
N ALA A 224 20.10 -2.20 -5.70
CA ALA A 224 21.36 -1.56 -5.42
C ALA A 224 22.28 -1.67 -6.66
N ASP A 225 23.44 -1.01 -6.63
CA ASP A 225 24.36 -1.05 -7.76
C ASP A 225 25.00 -2.45 -7.95
N THR A 226 25.04 -3.27 -6.88
CA THR A 226 25.52 -4.67 -6.92
C THR A 226 24.49 -5.65 -6.33
N GLU A 227 24.55 -6.90 -6.76
CA GLU A 227 23.73 -8.00 -6.23
C GLU A 227 23.96 -8.20 -4.73
N GLU A 228 25.20 -8.16 -4.28
CA GLU A 228 25.59 -8.35 -2.88
C GLU A 228 24.94 -7.27 -1.98
N THR A 229 25.07 -6.00 -2.38
CA THR A 229 24.47 -4.89 -1.64
C THR A 229 22.94 -5.00 -1.61
N ALA A 230 22.30 -5.35 -2.72
CA ALA A 230 20.85 -5.52 -2.77
C ALA A 230 20.37 -6.63 -1.82
N ARG A 231 21.06 -7.76 -1.78
CA ARG A 231 20.77 -8.86 -0.86
C ARG A 231 20.97 -8.45 0.60
N LEU A 232 22.07 -7.74 0.91
CA LEU A 232 22.30 -7.21 2.25
C LEU A 232 21.15 -6.30 2.69
N LEU A 233 20.76 -5.34 1.87
CA LEU A 233 19.66 -4.41 2.18
C LEU A 233 18.33 -5.13 2.45
N ARG A 234 18.03 -6.20 1.71
CA ARG A 234 16.82 -7.03 1.89
C ARG A 234 16.74 -7.65 3.28
N THR A 235 17.86 -7.95 3.93
CA THR A 235 17.87 -8.67 5.22
C THR A 235 17.13 -7.93 6.32
N SER A 236 17.05 -6.59 6.29
CA SER A 236 16.22 -5.80 7.21
C SER A 236 14.73 -6.19 7.11
N ALA A 237 14.20 -6.28 5.89
CA ALA A 237 12.83 -6.70 5.66
C ALA A 237 12.60 -8.18 6.05
N GLN A 238 13.55 -9.06 5.77
CA GLN A 238 13.48 -10.47 6.16
C GLN A 238 13.38 -10.63 7.68
N GLN A 239 14.23 -9.92 8.43
CA GLN A 239 14.17 -9.91 9.90
C GLN A 239 12.82 -9.40 10.41
N ALA A 240 12.30 -8.31 9.84
CA ALA A 240 11.01 -7.75 10.23
C ALA A 240 9.85 -8.72 9.95
N ILE A 241 9.86 -9.42 8.80
CA ILE A 241 8.86 -10.46 8.46
C ILE A 241 8.87 -11.59 9.47
N LEU A 242 10.05 -12.14 9.79
CA LEU A 242 10.16 -13.22 10.79
C LEU A 242 9.70 -12.78 12.18
N SER A 243 10.06 -11.57 12.59
CA SER A 243 9.63 -10.99 13.87
C SER A 243 8.11 -10.84 13.94
N LEU A 244 7.49 -10.36 12.87
CA LEU A 244 6.04 -10.24 12.74
C LEU A 244 5.36 -11.62 12.82
N ARG A 245 5.86 -12.62 12.09
CA ARG A 245 5.33 -13.99 12.09
C ARG A 245 5.44 -14.69 13.44
N ARG A 246 6.43 -14.30 14.24
CA ARG A 246 6.62 -14.77 15.62
C ARG A 246 5.80 -13.97 16.65
N GLY A 247 4.95 -13.03 16.22
CA GLY A 247 4.12 -12.18 17.08
C GLY A 247 4.90 -11.11 17.85
N ARG A 248 6.07 -10.73 17.38
CA ARG A 248 6.98 -9.76 18.02
C ARG A 248 7.34 -8.64 17.03
N PRO A 249 6.36 -7.88 16.48
CA PRO A 249 6.66 -6.78 15.60
C PRO A 249 7.51 -5.73 16.33
N GLY A 250 8.56 -5.25 15.68
CA GLY A 250 9.50 -4.27 16.20
C GLY A 250 9.74 -3.14 15.23
N LYS A 251 10.69 -2.27 15.56
CA LYS A 251 11.27 -1.30 14.62
C LYS A 251 12.04 -2.05 13.52
N LEU A 252 12.25 -1.39 12.39
CA LEU A 252 13.00 -1.97 11.28
C LEU A 252 14.47 -2.17 11.69
N PRO A 253 14.99 -3.40 11.73
CA PRO A 253 16.35 -3.65 12.16
C PRO A 253 17.37 -3.30 11.07
N PRO A 254 18.64 -3.04 11.42
CA PRO A 254 19.71 -2.85 10.45
C PRO A 254 19.95 -4.13 9.64
N PRO A 255 20.51 -4.00 8.42
CA PRO A 255 20.86 -5.17 7.62
C PRO A 255 21.98 -5.98 8.27
N VAL A 256 21.95 -7.29 8.09
CA VAL A 256 22.91 -8.23 8.67
C VAL A 256 23.59 -9.03 7.56
N ALA A 257 24.92 -9.00 7.51
CA ALA A 257 25.69 -9.88 6.65
C ALA A 257 25.45 -11.35 7.04
N ASP A 258 25.52 -12.26 6.08
CA ASP A 258 25.33 -13.71 6.28
C ASP A 258 24.01 -14.09 6.98
N PHE A 259 23.00 -13.22 6.90
CA PHE A 259 21.70 -13.48 7.54
C PHE A 259 21.05 -14.75 6.98
N GLU A 260 21.12 -14.95 5.67
CA GLU A 260 20.51 -16.09 4.99
C GLU A 260 21.17 -17.43 5.39
N ASP A 261 22.44 -17.43 5.77
CA ASP A 261 23.17 -18.63 6.21
C ASP A 261 22.74 -19.08 7.63
N ARG A 262 22.16 -18.17 8.39
CA ARG A 262 21.69 -18.43 9.77
C ARG A 262 20.22 -18.84 9.83
N LEU A 263 19.51 -18.88 8.70
CA LEU A 263 18.08 -19.21 8.66
C LEU A 263 17.86 -20.70 8.90
N SER A 264 16.93 -21.02 9.79
CA SER A 264 16.39 -22.38 9.88
C SER A 264 15.63 -22.75 8.59
N PRO A 265 15.44 -24.05 8.29
CA PRO A 265 14.63 -24.47 7.15
C PRO A 265 13.22 -23.87 7.16
N LEU A 266 12.58 -23.78 8.34
CA LEU A 266 11.26 -23.18 8.51
C LEU A 266 11.27 -21.67 8.23
N ASP A 267 12.27 -20.93 8.73
CA ASP A 267 12.38 -19.49 8.47
C ASP A 267 12.59 -19.22 6.98
N ARG A 268 13.38 -20.06 6.32
CA ARG A 268 13.60 -19.96 4.86
C ARG A 268 12.28 -20.17 4.09
N GLU A 269 11.52 -21.19 4.43
CA GLU A 269 10.21 -21.44 3.83
C GLU A 269 9.24 -20.26 4.03
N ILE A 270 9.18 -19.71 5.25
CA ILE A 270 8.36 -18.52 5.55
C ILE A 270 8.75 -17.32 4.68
N LEU A 271 10.05 -17.07 4.52
CA LEU A 271 10.55 -15.96 3.72
C LEU A 271 10.32 -16.18 2.23
N ASP A 272 10.55 -17.38 1.71
CA ASP A 272 10.33 -17.74 0.30
C ASP A 272 8.86 -17.54 -0.08
N GLN A 273 7.94 -17.96 0.78
CA GLN A 273 6.51 -17.71 0.58
C GLN A 273 6.18 -16.22 0.64
N ALA A 274 6.59 -15.53 1.72
CA ALA A 274 6.23 -14.12 1.94
C ALA A 274 6.85 -13.19 0.89
N GLN A 275 8.03 -13.50 0.37
CA GLN A 275 8.76 -12.69 -0.59
C GLN A 275 8.73 -13.23 -2.03
N SER A 276 7.80 -14.13 -2.38
CA SER A 276 7.67 -14.67 -3.75
C SER A 276 7.28 -13.60 -4.78
N CYS A 277 6.72 -12.46 -4.34
CA CYS A 277 6.55 -11.24 -5.13
C CYS A 277 7.61 -10.19 -4.73
N SER A 278 8.87 -10.50 -5.02
CA SER A 278 10.01 -9.61 -4.75
C SER A 278 11.02 -9.65 -5.89
N VAL A 279 11.67 -8.52 -6.14
CA VAL A 279 12.80 -8.40 -7.05
C VAL A 279 13.99 -7.82 -6.30
N VAL A 280 15.14 -8.47 -6.40
CA VAL A 280 16.37 -8.11 -5.67
C VAL A 280 17.54 -8.12 -6.65
N GLY A 281 18.35 -7.08 -6.64
CA GLY A 281 19.58 -7.07 -7.43
C GLY A 281 19.93 -5.73 -8.08
N PRO A 282 20.90 -5.76 -9.02
CA PRO A 282 21.36 -4.60 -9.77
C PRO A 282 20.37 -4.16 -10.85
N PRO A 283 20.58 -2.98 -11.48
CA PRO A 283 19.61 -2.36 -12.40
C PRO A 283 19.04 -3.30 -13.48
N GLY A 284 19.88 -4.10 -14.14
CA GLY A 284 19.43 -5.04 -15.18
C GLY A 284 18.45 -6.09 -14.63
N ARG A 285 18.75 -6.64 -13.44
CA ARG A 285 17.88 -7.61 -12.78
C ARG A 285 16.55 -7.00 -12.32
N ILE A 286 16.58 -5.73 -11.89
CA ILE A 286 15.35 -5.01 -11.52
C ILE A 286 14.46 -4.86 -12.75
N ARG A 287 15.01 -4.42 -13.88
CA ARG A 287 14.24 -4.28 -15.12
C ARG A 287 13.57 -5.61 -15.51
N ASP A 288 14.37 -6.67 -15.60
CA ASP A 288 13.87 -7.97 -16.08
C ASP A 288 12.86 -8.58 -15.10
N GLY A 289 13.11 -8.46 -13.79
CA GLY A 289 12.19 -8.98 -12.75
C GLY A 289 10.86 -8.22 -12.68
N VAL A 290 10.89 -6.90 -12.82
CA VAL A 290 9.66 -6.07 -12.88
C VAL A 290 8.89 -6.37 -14.17
N ALA A 291 9.57 -6.51 -15.31
CA ALA A 291 8.95 -6.90 -16.58
C ALA A 291 8.25 -8.25 -16.47
N ALA A 292 8.91 -9.26 -15.94
CA ALA A 292 8.33 -10.60 -15.73
C ALA A 292 7.13 -10.57 -14.78
N PHE A 293 7.17 -9.72 -13.74
CA PHE A 293 6.03 -9.55 -12.83
C PHE A 293 4.82 -8.92 -13.54
N VAL A 294 5.03 -7.87 -14.34
CA VAL A 294 3.98 -7.22 -15.13
C VAL A 294 3.40 -8.19 -16.17
N GLU A 295 4.24 -8.91 -16.89
CA GLU A 295 3.80 -9.92 -17.88
C GLU A 295 2.93 -11.01 -17.25
N ARG A 296 3.39 -11.57 -16.12
CA ARG A 296 2.67 -12.63 -15.40
C ARG A 296 1.32 -12.16 -14.88
N THR A 297 1.27 -10.98 -14.25
CA THR A 297 0.07 -10.47 -13.57
C THR A 297 -0.85 -9.70 -14.50
N ARG A 298 -0.30 -9.15 -15.58
CA ARG A 298 -0.95 -8.17 -16.46
C ARG A 298 -1.53 -7.01 -15.66
N ALA A 299 -0.87 -6.62 -14.55
CA ALA A 299 -1.30 -5.51 -13.73
C ALA A 299 -1.24 -4.20 -14.51
N ASP A 300 -2.27 -3.37 -14.36
CA ASP A 300 -2.34 -2.04 -14.95
C ASP A 300 -1.40 -1.07 -14.20
N GLU A 301 -1.20 -1.35 -12.90
CA GLU A 301 -0.34 -0.57 -12.02
C GLU A 301 0.44 -1.49 -11.06
N VAL A 302 1.71 -1.20 -10.83
CA VAL A 302 2.55 -1.92 -9.86
C VAL A 302 2.83 -1.01 -8.68
N MET A 303 2.43 -1.44 -7.48
CA MET A 303 2.71 -0.77 -6.22
C MET A 303 4.02 -1.29 -5.65
N ILE A 304 5.08 -0.49 -5.77
CA ILE A 304 6.42 -0.83 -5.28
C ILE A 304 6.49 -0.61 -3.78
N VAL A 305 7.05 -1.58 -3.08
CA VAL A 305 7.33 -1.54 -1.64
C VAL A 305 8.82 -1.78 -1.42
N SER A 306 9.46 -0.95 -0.60
CA SER A 306 10.88 -1.08 -0.30
C SER A 306 11.14 -0.79 1.18
N HIS A 307 11.28 -1.85 1.98
CA HIS A 307 11.58 -1.78 3.41
C HIS A 307 13.09 -1.91 3.62
N ILE A 308 13.82 -0.83 3.37
CA ILE A 308 15.26 -0.70 3.56
C ILE A 308 15.52 0.17 4.78
N PHE A 309 16.47 -0.24 5.64
CA PHE A 309 16.79 0.41 6.91
C PHE A 309 17.35 1.82 6.74
N ASP A 310 18.37 1.97 5.91
CA ASP A 310 18.99 3.26 5.61
C ASP A 310 18.15 4.04 4.59
N HIS A 311 17.82 5.29 4.91
CA HIS A 311 16.97 6.12 4.05
C HIS A 311 17.63 6.47 2.72
N THR A 312 18.93 6.74 2.71
CA THR A 312 19.68 7.06 1.48
C THR A 312 19.73 5.84 0.55
N ALA A 313 20.00 4.65 1.10
CA ALA A 313 19.96 3.41 0.34
C ALA A 313 18.54 3.09 -0.16
N ARG A 314 17.51 3.43 0.62
CA ARG A 314 16.09 3.30 0.20
C ARG A 314 15.78 4.22 -0.98
N LEU A 315 16.20 5.48 -0.92
CA LEU A 315 16.06 6.42 -2.04
C LEU A 315 16.77 5.88 -3.29
N ARG A 316 18.03 5.42 -3.16
CA ARG A 316 18.77 4.87 -4.29
C ARG A 316 18.09 3.64 -4.91
N SER A 317 17.55 2.74 -4.08
CA SER A 317 16.80 1.56 -4.53
C SER A 317 15.57 1.94 -5.37
N LEU A 318 14.82 2.95 -4.96
CA LEU A 318 13.63 3.41 -5.67
C LEU A 318 13.97 4.27 -6.90
N GLU A 319 15.09 5.00 -6.88
CA GLU A 319 15.63 5.68 -8.05
C GLU A 319 16.01 4.69 -9.15
N ILE A 320 16.81 3.66 -8.82
CA ILE A 320 17.16 2.57 -9.76
C ILE A 320 15.88 1.95 -10.34
N THR A 321 14.88 1.70 -9.48
CA THR A 321 13.61 1.12 -9.94
C THR A 321 12.90 2.04 -10.94
N ALA A 322 12.87 3.34 -10.69
CA ALA A 322 12.29 4.32 -11.62
C ALA A 322 13.07 4.40 -12.94
N GLU A 323 14.38 4.44 -12.91
CA GLU A 323 15.24 4.44 -14.09
C GLU A 323 15.00 3.22 -14.99
N GLN A 324 14.75 2.05 -14.39
CA GLN A 324 14.61 0.79 -15.11
C GLN A 324 13.18 0.50 -15.57
N ALA A 325 12.17 0.98 -14.85
CA ALA A 325 10.77 0.65 -15.10
C ALA A 325 9.94 1.82 -15.64
N ILE A 326 10.25 3.06 -15.25
CA ILE A 326 9.48 4.25 -15.64
C ILE A 326 10.16 4.96 -16.82
N ALA A 327 11.43 5.31 -16.68
CA ALA A 327 12.17 6.03 -17.73
C ALA A 327 12.46 5.17 -18.98
N ARG A 328 12.48 3.84 -18.82
CA ARG A 328 12.60 2.87 -19.91
C ARG A 328 11.37 1.98 -19.93
N PRO A 329 10.27 2.43 -20.59
CA PRO A 329 8.98 1.73 -20.51
C PRO A 329 9.10 0.26 -20.86
N ILE A 330 8.62 -0.59 -19.96
CA ILE A 330 8.52 -2.03 -20.15
C ILE A 330 7.34 -2.26 -21.09
N GLY A 331 7.61 -2.63 -22.35
CA GLY A 331 6.60 -3.02 -23.32
C GLY A 331 5.92 -4.32 -22.90
N VAL A 332 4.59 -4.38 -22.94
CA VAL A 332 3.78 -5.61 -22.91
C VAL A 332 3.43 -5.98 -24.34
#